data_f29142ca31cdc1349957b2d0598d60b7
#
_entry.id   f29142ca31cdc1349957b2d0598d60b7
#
_cell.length_a   1.000
_cell.length_b   1.000
_cell.length_c   1.000
_cell.angle_alpha   90.00
_cell.angle_beta   90.00
_cell.angle_gamma   90.00
#
_symmetry.space_group_name_H-M   'P 1'
#
loop_
_entity.id
_entity.type
_entity.pdbx_description
1 polymer ?
#
loop_
_entity_poly.entity_id
_entity_poly.type
_entity_poly.pdbx_seq_one_letter_code
_entity_poly.pdbx_strand_id
1 'polypeptide(L)'
;TPPPQWGGGTWYFIKLETDTGLVGWGETAVLNAFGGMTESYKLMIQESFSRFLEGKNPLEPETLYHRMVRGLTHQHADYARFGIISAFDTALWDIVGKHYNTPVYNLLGGAYRDRIRSYTYIYDTVKMSAGGETIRNWTQRPEVLAELSARLVDEGFTGLKFDPIPQSKDGG
;
A
#
# COMPACT_ATOMS: atom_id res chain seq x y z
N THR A 1 18.49 -7.50 2.78
CA THR A 1 18.33 -6.47 3.83
C THR A 1 17.36 -7.01 4.86
N PRO A 2 17.65 -6.96 6.16
CA PRO A 2 16.69 -7.36 7.16
C PRO A 2 15.43 -6.51 7.00
N PRO A 3 14.23 -7.06 7.17
CA PRO A 3 13.01 -6.30 7.09
C PRO A 3 13.04 -5.17 8.13
N PRO A 4 12.52 -3.99 7.82
CA PRO A 4 12.42 -2.92 8.80
C PRO A 4 11.64 -3.43 10.01
N GLN A 5 12.07 -3.09 11.19
CA GLN A 5 11.52 -3.60 12.45
C GLN A 5 10.07 -3.12 12.74
N TRP A 6 9.53 -2.27 11.90
CA TRP A 6 8.17 -1.80 11.94
C TRP A 6 7.40 -2.32 10.73
N GLY A 7 6.57 -3.34 10.97
CA GLY A 7 5.54 -3.77 10.02
C GLY A 7 6.00 -3.79 8.56
N GLY A 8 7.28 -3.99 8.34
CA GLY A 8 7.89 -3.94 7.05
C GLY A 8 7.26 -4.99 6.18
N GLY A 9 6.25 -4.56 5.43
CA GLY A 9 5.60 -5.37 4.45
C GLY A 9 6.49 -5.54 3.24
N THR A 10 6.38 -6.66 2.57
CA THR A 10 6.82 -6.78 1.20
C THR A 10 5.78 -6.10 0.32
N TRP A 11 6.22 -5.14 -0.48
CA TRP A 11 5.39 -4.48 -1.46
C TRP A 11 5.39 -5.29 -2.75
N TYR A 12 4.21 -5.52 -3.31
CA TYR A 12 4.04 -6.15 -4.60
C TYR A 12 3.48 -5.12 -5.57
N PHE A 13 4.20 -4.93 -6.66
CA PHE A 13 3.70 -4.18 -7.81
C PHE A 13 3.16 -5.16 -8.83
N ILE A 14 1.90 -4.98 -9.21
CA ILE A 14 1.23 -5.78 -10.22
C ILE A 14 1.25 -5.01 -11.52
N LYS A 15 1.83 -5.63 -12.55
CA LYS A 15 1.78 -5.17 -13.92
C LYS A 15 0.76 -6.00 -14.67
N LEU A 16 -0.32 -5.39 -15.14
CA LEU A 16 -1.22 -5.99 -16.10
C LEU A 16 -0.87 -5.49 -17.49
N GLU A 17 -0.78 -6.40 -18.44
CA GLU A 17 -0.50 -6.09 -19.84
C GLU A 17 -1.61 -6.63 -20.72
N THR A 18 -2.12 -5.79 -21.62
CA THR A 18 -3.16 -6.16 -22.56
C THR A 18 -2.55 -6.67 -23.87
N ASP A 19 -3.34 -7.37 -24.67
CA ASP A 19 -2.99 -7.77 -26.03
C ASP A 19 -2.70 -6.59 -26.96
N THR A 20 -3.21 -5.40 -26.64
CA THR A 20 -2.94 -4.14 -27.38
C THR A 20 -1.68 -3.41 -26.88
N GLY A 21 -0.98 -3.94 -25.88
CA GLY A 21 0.23 -3.35 -25.34
C GLY A 21 0.00 -2.25 -24.28
N LEU A 22 -1.24 -1.99 -23.87
CA LEU A 22 -1.50 -1.12 -22.73
C LEU A 22 -1.09 -1.81 -21.43
N VAL A 23 -0.46 -1.05 -20.53
CA VAL A 23 0.01 -1.53 -19.25
C VAL A 23 -0.65 -0.76 -18.12
N GLY A 24 -1.24 -1.47 -17.18
CA GLY A 24 -1.75 -0.91 -15.91
C GLY A 24 -0.92 -1.38 -14.73
N TRP A 25 -0.82 -0.51 -13.75
CA TRP A 25 -0.09 -0.76 -12.51
C TRP A 25 -0.99 -0.69 -11.30
N GLY A 26 -0.81 -1.63 -10.39
CA GLY A 26 -1.41 -1.63 -9.08
C GLY A 26 -0.40 -2.07 -8.03
N GLU A 27 -0.71 -1.84 -6.77
CA GLU A 27 0.16 -2.25 -5.67
C GLU A 27 -0.62 -2.88 -4.53
N THR A 28 0.04 -3.78 -3.83
CA THR A 28 -0.43 -4.34 -2.57
C THR A 28 0.75 -4.61 -1.65
N ALA A 29 0.47 -4.73 -0.37
CA ALA A 29 1.47 -5.04 0.63
C ALA A 29 1.02 -6.20 1.51
N VAL A 30 1.95 -7.05 1.88
CA VAL A 30 1.73 -8.08 2.92
C VAL A 30 2.35 -7.58 4.20
N LEU A 31 1.55 -7.51 5.25
CA LEU A 31 2.09 -7.32 6.59
C LEU A 31 2.89 -8.57 6.96
N ASN A 32 4.19 -8.41 7.16
CA ASN A 32 5.09 -9.49 7.55
C ASN A 32 4.92 -9.93 9.03
N ALA A 33 3.70 -9.98 9.52
CA ALA A 33 3.43 -10.54 10.84
C ALA A 33 3.87 -12.01 10.94
N PHE A 34 3.93 -12.69 9.81
CA PHE A 34 4.34 -14.08 9.69
C PHE A 34 5.42 -14.19 8.61
N GLY A 35 6.69 -14.10 9.00
CA GLY A 35 7.79 -14.27 8.06
C GLY A 35 7.60 -15.50 7.17
N GLY A 36 7.83 -15.36 5.86
CA GLY A 36 7.75 -16.48 4.91
C GLY A 36 6.46 -16.55 4.07
N MET A 37 5.47 -15.69 4.24
CA MET A 37 4.25 -15.70 3.40
C MET A 37 4.43 -15.07 2.01
N THR A 38 5.61 -14.53 1.70
CA THR A 38 5.88 -13.82 0.44
C THR A 38 5.57 -14.69 -0.79
N GLU A 39 6.04 -15.93 -0.82
CA GLU A 39 5.81 -16.82 -1.95
C GLU A 39 4.36 -17.29 -2.03
N SER A 40 3.73 -17.57 -0.90
CA SER A 40 2.30 -17.93 -0.84
C SER A 40 1.43 -16.81 -1.39
N TYR A 41 1.75 -15.56 -1.03
CA TYR A 41 1.01 -14.40 -1.52
C TYR A 41 1.18 -14.18 -3.03
N LYS A 42 2.40 -14.38 -3.53
CA LYS A 42 2.69 -14.37 -4.96
C LYS A 42 1.88 -15.43 -5.74
N LEU A 43 1.81 -16.64 -5.21
CA LEU A 43 0.98 -17.71 -5.78
C LEU A 43 -0.51 -17.33 -5.77
N MET A 44 -1.00 -16.74 -4.70
CA MET A 44 -2.40 -16.24 -4.63
C MET A 44 -2.67 -15.17 -5.69
N ILE A 45 -1.72 -14.27 -5.95
CA ILE A 45 -1.85 -13.25 -7.00
C ILE A 45 -1.93 -13.92 -8.38
N GLN A 46 -1.03 -14.87 -8.67
CA GLN A 46 -0.98 -15.58 -9.94
C GLN A 46 -2.27 -16.37 -10.20
N GLU A 47 -2.71 -17.14 -9.20
CA GLU A 47 -3.97 -17.90 -9.27
C GLU A 47 -5.18 -17.00 -9.48
N SER A 48 -5.22 -15.87 -8.78
CA SER A 48 -6.30 -14.89 -8.93
C SER A 48 -6.34 -14.28 -10.32
N PHE A 49 -5.17 -13.96 -10.89
CA PHE A 49 -5.06 -13.48 -12.27
C PHE A 49 -5.61 -14.51 -13.27
N SER A 50 -5.08 -15.74 -13.26
CA SER A 50 -5.50 -16.77 -14.21
C SER A 50 -6.98 -17.11 -14.11
N ARG A 51 -7.53 -17.08 -12.92
CA ARG A 51 -8.93 -17.42 -12.70
C ARG A 51 -9.91 -16.34 -13.10
N PHE A 52 -9.58 -15.06 -12.88
CA PHE A 52 -10.56 -13.98 -12.97
C PHE A 52 -10.28 -12.96 -14.06
N LEU A 53 -9.03 -12.78 -14.48
CA LEU A 53 -8.62 -11.68 -15.35
C LEU A 53 -8.04 -12.13 -16.68
N GLU A 54 -7.35 -13.26 -16.72
CA GLU A 54 -6.70 -13.75 -17.94
C GLU A 54 -7.71 -13.89 -19.09
N GLY A 55 -7.41 -13.26 -20.23
CA GLY A 55 -8.27 -13.26 -21.40
C GLY A 55 -9.60 -12.49 -21.25
N LYS A 56 -9.74 -11.66 -20.24
CA LYS A 56 -10.93 -10.81 -20.04
C LYS A 56 -10.71 -9.41 -20.56
N ASN A 57 -11.83 -8.73 -20.84
CA ASN A 57 -11.80 -7.35 -21.26
C ASN A 57 -11.43 -6.43 -20.09
N PRO A 58 -10.26 -5.76 -20.10
CA PRO A 58 -9.83 -4.90 -18.99
C PRO A 58 -10.63 -3.59 -18.90
N LEU A 59 -11.44 -3.27 -19.91
CA LEU A 59 -12.31 -2.09 -19.92
C LEU A 59 -13.62 -2.29 -19.14
N GLU A 60 -13.77 -3.43 -18.48
CA GLU A 60 -14.91 -3.77 -17.61
C GLU A 60 -14.48 -3.91 -16.14
N PRO A 61 -13.82 -2.89 -15.52
CA PRO A 61 -13.22 -3.02 -14.19
C PRO A 61 -14.25 -3.42 -13.13
N GLU A 62 -15.44 -2.84 -13.13
CA GLU A 62 -16.51 -3.16 -12.18
C GLU A 62 -16.96 -4.63 -12.28
N THR A 63 -17.13 -5.14 -13.50
CA THR A 63 -17.50 -6.55 -13.73
C THR A 63 -16.44 -7.48 -13.17
N LEU A 64 -15.16 -7.17 -13.40
CA LEU A 64 -14.03 -7.97 -12.96
C LEU A 64 -13.85 -7.87 -11.44
N TYR A 65 -14.00 -6.68 -10.86
CA TYR A 65 -14.02 -6.48 -9.41
C TYR A 65 -15.07 -7.36 -8.73
N HIS A 66 -16.32 -7.31 -9.17
CA HIS A 66 -17.38 -8.12 -8.60
C HIS A 66 -17.14 -9.63 -8.74
N ARG A 67 -16.55 -10.08 -9.84
CA ARG A 67 -16.17 -11.49 -10.01
C ARG A 67 -15.10 -11.90 -8.99
N MET A 68 -14.07 -11.07 -8.79
CA MET A 68 -13.03 -11.33 -7.80
C MET A 68 -13.59 -11.34 -6.38
N VAL A 69 -14.40 -10.36 -6.01
CA VAL A 69 -15.02 -10.31 -4.69
C VAL A 69 -15.83 -11.57 -4.42
N ARG A 70 -16.70 -11.97 -5.34
CA ARG A 70 -17.53 -13.17 -5.18
C ARG A 70 -16.70 -14.46 -5.16
N GLY A 71 -15.63 -14.54 -5.96
CA GLY A 71 -14.84 -15.74 -6.09
C GLY A 71 -13.76 -15.90 -5.03
N LEU A 72 -13.20 -14.80 -4.51
CA LEU A 72 -12.10 -14.81 -3.54
C LEU A 72 -12.57 -14.68 -2.10
N THR A 73 -13.60 -13.85 -1.84
CA THR A 73 -14.01 -13.56 -0.47
C THR A 73 -15.21 -14.39 -0.04
N HIS A 74 -16.08 -14.75 -0.98
CA HIS A 74 -17.29 -15.51 -0.78
C HIS A 74 -18.08 -15.04 0.46
N GLN A 75 -17.86 -15.64 1.61
CA GLN A 75 -18.55 -15.28 2.88
C GLN A 75 -17.62 -14.57 3.88
N HIS A 76 -16.30 -14.57 3.64
CA HIS A 76 -15.31 -14.07 4.59
C HIS A 76 -14.30 -13.18 3.90
N ALA A 77 -14.47 -11.88 4.12
CA ALA A 77 -13.46 -10.91 3.72
C ALA A 77 -12.20 -11.07 4.57
N ASP A 78 -11.04 -11.06 3.95
CA ASP A 78 -9.77 -10.99 4.66
C ASP A 78 -8.83 -9.96 4.01
N TYR A 79 -7.88 -9.51 4.79
CA TYR A 79 -6.96 -8.46 4.39
C TYR A 79 -6.12 -8.83 3.17
N ALA A 80 -5.64 -10.07 3.09
CA ALA A 80 -4.78 -10.52 2.00
C ALA A 80 -5.53 -10.57 0.67
N ARG A 81 -6.74 -11.13 0.67
CA ARG A 81 -7.56 -11.22 -0.54
C ARG A 81 -8.03 -9.87 -1.04
N PHE A 82 -8.48 -8.99 -0.13
CA PHE A 82 -8.84 -7.63 -0.53
C PHE A 82 -7.65 -6.81 -0.99
N GLY A 83 -6.45 -7.04 -0.45
CA GLY A 83 -5.22 -6.45 -0.97
C GLY A 83 -4.95 -6.84 -2.43
N ILE A 84 -5.14 -8.12 -2.77
CA ILE A 84 -5.00 -8.61 -4.15
C ILE A 84 -6.07 -7.99 -5.07
N ILE A 85 -7.34 -8.00 -4.64
CA ILE A 85 -8.44 -7.42 -5.41
C ILE A 85 -8.17 -5.93 -5.68
N SER A 86 -7.80 -5.17 -4.65
CA SER A 86 -7.49 -3.75 -4.76
C SER A 86 -6.34 -3.47 -5.73
N ALA A 87 -5.29 -4.29 -5.71
CA ALA A 87 -4.18 -4.14 -6.63
C ALA A 87 -4.57 -4.38 -8.08
N PHE A 88 -5.38 -5.40 -8.35
CA PHE A 88 -5.90 -5.65 -9.70
C PHE A 88 -6.88 -4.57 -10.14
N ASP A 89 -7.77 -4.14 -9.26
CA ASP A 89 -8.72 -3.05 -9.55
C ASP A 89 -8.01 -1.75 -9.91
N THR A 90 -6.99 -1.37 -9.12
CA THR A 90 -6.15 -0.21 -9.42
C THR A 90 -5.46 -0.33 -10.79
N ALA A 91 -4.91 -1.50 -11.12
CA ALA A 91 -4.27 -1.73 -12.41
C ALA A 91 -5.27 -1.68 -13.58
N LEU A 92 -6.49 -2.19 -13.39
CA LEU A 92 -7.56 -2.11 -14.40
C LEU A 92 -7.99 -0.67 -14.63
N TRP A 93 -8.20 0.11 -13.58
CA TRP A 93 -8.53 1.54 -13.71
C TRP A 93 -7.40 2.35 -14.39
N ASP A 94 -6.13 2.00 -14.15
CA ASP A 94 -4.99 2.60 -14.83
C ASP A 94 -5.02 2.29 -16.33
N ILE A 95 -5.37 1.05 -16.74
CA ILE A 95 -5.59 0.69 -18.14
C ILE A 95 -6.74 1.51 -18.74
N VAL A 96 -7.87 1.60 -18.05
CA VAL A 96 -9.05 2.35 -18.53
C VAL A 96 -8.70 3.83 -18.74
N GLY A 97 -7.99 4.44 -17.76
CA GLY A 97 -7.52 5.82 -17.87
C GLY A 97 -6.62 6.04 -19.08
N LYS A 98 -5.68 5.13 -19.30
CA LYS A 98 -4.78 5.16 -20.48
C LYS A 98 -5.50 4.94 -21.80
N HIS A 99 -6.46 4.00 -21.82
CA HIS A 99 -7.27 3.72 -22.99
C HIS A 99 -8.07 4.96 -23.44
N TYR A 100 -8.69 5.66 -22.51
CA TYR A 100 -9.45 6.89 -22.80
C TYR A 100 -8.60 8.16 -22.78
N ASN A 101 -7.29 8.04 -22.60
CA ASN A 101 -6.35 9.16 -22.50
C ASN A 101 -6.82 10.23 -21.51
N THR A 102 -7.24 9.81 -20.33
CA THR A 102 -7.73 10.68 -19.27
C THR A 102 -7.25 10.20 -17.90
N PRO A 103 -6.93 11.11 -16.99
CA PRO A 103 -6.60 10.73 -15.60
C PRO A 103 -7.77 9.98 -14.94
N VAL A 104 -7.45 8.97 -14.13
CA VAL A 104 -8.46 8.14 -13.46
C VAL A 104 -9.43 8.96 -12.60
N TYR A 105 -8.97 10.06 -11.97
CA TYR A 105 -9.86 10.89 -11.18
C TYR A 105 -11.00 11.53 -11.99
N ASN A 106 -10.81 11.78 -13.28
CA ASN A 106 -11.88 12.26 -14.15
C ASN A 106 -12.96 11.18 -14.39
N LEU A 107 -12.55 9.92 -14.45
CA LEU A 107 -13.47 8.78 -14.57
C LEU A 107 -14.24 8.54 -13.27
N LEU A 108 -13.69 8.94 -12.13
CA LEU A 108 -14.28 8.79 -10.80
C LEU A 108 -15.08 10.02 -10.33
N GLY A 109 -15.37 10.97 -11.22
CA GLY A 109 -16.20 12.13 -10.89
C GLY A 109 -15.49 13.48 -10.87
N GLY A 110 -14.20 13.53 -11.24
CA GLY A 110 -13.43 14.77 -11.40
C GLY A 110 -12.50 15.11 -10.24
N ALA A 111 -11.73 16.16 -10.43
CA ALA A 111 -10.78 16.63 -9.43
C ALA A 111 -11.49 17.36 -8.30
N TYR A 112 -11.58 16.76 -7.14
CA TYR A 112 -12.12 17.38 -5.95
C TYR A 112 -11.13 18.35 -5.30
N ARG A 113 -9.82 18.07 -5.42
CA ARG A 113 -8.72 18.91 -4.92
C ARG A 113 -7.57 18.88 -5.91
N ASP A 114 -6.90 20.01 -6.07
CA ASP A 114 -5.67 20.15 -6.83
C ASP A 114 -4.42 19.91 -5.97
N ARG A 115 -4.58 19.98 -4.65
CA ARG A 115 -3.54 19.72 -3.66
C ARG A 115 -4.08 18.88 -2.52
N ILE A 116 -3.27 17.93 -2.08
CA ILE A 116 -3.56 17.05 -0.94
C ILE A 116 -2.61 17.42 0.18
N ARG A 117 -3.17 17.75 1.37
CA ARG A 117 -2.38 17.92 2.58
C ARG A 117 -1.72 16.60 2.95
N SER A 118 -0.39 16.58 3.02
CA SER A 118 0.33 15.43 3.53
C SER A 118 0.66 15.59 5.02
N TYR A 119 0.82 14.46 5.69
CA TYR A 119 1.42 14.37 7.01
C TYR A 119 2.59 13.42 6.97
N THR A 120 3.47 13.51 7.95
CA THR A 120 4.60 12.59 8.08
C THR A 120 4.72 12.06 9.49
N TYR A 121 5.39 10.91 9.61
CA TYR A 121 5.78 10.40 10.92
C TYR A 121 6.99 11.16 11.47
N ILE A 122 7.03 11.33 12.79
CA ILE A 122 8.15 11.93 13.49
C ILE A 122 9.21 10.84 13.73
N TYR A 123 9.86 10.37 12.65
CA TYR A 123 10.89 9.33 12.75
C TYR A 123 12.25 9.87 12.33
N ASP A 124 13.29 9.56 13.10
CA ASP A 124 14.67 9.86 12.71
C ASP A 124 15.16 8.85 11.68
N THR A 125 14.85 9.14 10.41
CA THR A 125 15.22 8.28 9.29
C THR A 125 16.72 8.09 9.15
N VAL A 126 17.54 9.03 9.61
CA VAL A 126 18.99 8.96 9.54
C VAL A 126 19.54 7.88 10.49
N LYS A 127 19.00 7.80 11.70
CA LYS A 127 19.39 6.76 12.67
C LYS A 127 18.85 5.39 12.32
N MET A 128 17.68 5.33 11.64
CA MET A 128 17.17 4.08 11.09
C MET A 128 18.12 3.47 10.06
N SER A 129 18.73 4.29 9.22
CA SER A 129 19.64 3.85 8.17
C SER A 129 21.02 3.41 8.70
N ALA A 130 21.43 3.92 9.85
CA ALA A 130 22.75 3.71 10.42
C ALA A 130 22.85 2.55 11.44
N GLY A 131 21.80 1.76 11.63
CA GLY A 131 21.79 0.66 12.61
C GLY A 131 21.85 1.14 14.06
N GLY A 132 21.56 2.41 14.32
CA GLY A 132 21.49 2.99 15.65
C GLY A 132 20.28 2.48 16.43
N GLU A 133 20.29 2.71 17.74
CA GLU A 133 19.30 2.25 18.71
C GLU A 133 17.87 2.33 18.18
N THR A 134 17.18 1.24 18.32
CA THR A 134 15.80 1.04 17.84
C THR A 134 14.90 2.15 18.36
N ILE A 135 14.10 2.69 17.48
CA ILE A 135 13.01 3.66 17.65
C ILE A 135 12.09 3.40 18.87
N ARG A 136 12.20 2.26 19.49
CA ARG A 136 11.39 1.85 20.67
C ARG A 136 11.48 2.77 21.88
N ASN A 137 12.46 3.65 21.93
CA ASN A 137 12.70 4.52 23.11
C ASN A 137 12.26 5.98 22.92
N TRP A 138 11.54 6.33 21.87
CA TRP A 138 11.17 7.74 21.59
C TRP A 138 10.23 8.34 22.62
N THR A 139 9.29 7.52 23.11
CA THR A 139 8.38 7.94 24.17
C THR A 139 9.10 8.26 25.47
N GLN A 140 10.36 7.83 25.59
CA GLN A 140 11.24 8.12 26.71
C GLN A 140 12.14 9.35 26.47
N ARG A 141 12.06 9.96 25.29
CA ARG A 141 12.90 11.11 24.88
C ARG A 141 12.07 12.21 24.23
N PRO A 142 11.17 12.85 24.97
CA PRO A 142 10.27 13.86 24.43
C PRO A 142 10.99 15.07 23.81
N GLU A 143 12.20 15.39 24.30
CA GLU A 143 13.04 16.45 23.73
C GLU A 143 13.46 16.16 22.29
N VAL A 144 13.80 14.93 21.97
CA VAL A 144 14.17 14.52 20.60
C VAL A 144 12.94 14.59 19.66
N LEU A 145 11.78 14.16 20.15
CA LEU A 145 10.54 14.29 19.38
C LEU A 145 10.17 15.75 19.11
N ALA A 146 10.41 16.64 20.09
CA ALA A 146 10.15 18.07 19.91
C ALA A 146 11.08 18.67 18.84
N GLU A 147 12.37 18.38 18.87
CA GLU A 147 13.34 18.84 17.87
C GLU A 147 13.01 18.32 16.46
N LEU A 148 12.69 17.02 16.33
CA LEU A 148 12.28 16.42 15.06
C LEU A 148 10.98 17.03 14.53
N SER A 149 10.03 17.29 15.41
CA SER A 149 8.77 17.92 15.05
C SER A 149 8.98 19.33 14.53
N ALA A 150 9.80 20.14 15.21
CA ALA A 150 10.15 21.50 14.77
C ALA A 150 10.78 21.48 13.38
N ARG A 151 11.75 20.60 13.15
CA ARG A 151 12.39 20.45 11.83
C ARG A 151 11.37 20.11 10.74
N LEU A 152 10.47 19.14 10.98
CA LEU A 152 9.47 18.75 9.99
C LEU A 152 8.46 19.86 9.70
N VAL A 153 8.12 20.68 10.69
CA VAL A 153 7.31 21.89 10.50
C VAL A 153 8.05 22.92 9.64
N ASP A 154 9.34 23.12 9.87
CA ASP A 154 10.18 24.02 9.07
C ASP A 154 10.32 23.52 7.62
N GLU A 155 10.30 22.20 7.40
CA GLU A 155 10.25 21.57 6.08
C GLU A 155 8.89 21.74 5.36
N GLY A 156 7.88 22.27 6.07
CA GLY A 156 6.56 22.62 5.51
C GLY A 156 5.45 21.61 5.82
N PHE A 157 5.69 20.58 6.62
CA PHE A 157 4.63 19.68 7.04
C PHE A 157 3.69 20.36 8.03
N THR A 158 2.38 20.25 7.79
CA THR A 158 1.32 20.82 8.65
C THR A 158 0.59 19.75 9.46
N GLY A 159 0.98 18.49 9.33
CA GLY A 159 0.47 17.36 10.08
C GLY A 159 1.61 16.41 10.42
N LEU A 160 1.67 16.01 11.69
CA LEU A 160 2.67 15.07 12.19
C LEU A 160 1.96 13.89 12.85
N LYS A 161 2.54 12.71 12.73
CA LYS A 161 2.02 11.48 13.32
C LYS A 161 3.09 10.78 14.14
N PHE A 162 2.70 10.27 15.31
CA PHE A 162 3.55 9.43 16.15
C PHE A 162 2.68 8.51 17.00
N ASP A 163 3.29 7.46 17.51
CA ASP A 163 2.64 6.51 18.39
C ASP A 163 3.15 6.75 19.82
N PRO A 164 2.36 7.42 20.69
CA PRO A 164 2.82 7.88 22.01
C PRO A 164 2.95 6.76 23.04
N ILE A 165 2.33 5.61 22.80
CA ILE A 165 2.33 4.49 23.72
C ILE A 165 3.52 3.60 23.43
N PRO A 166 4.47 3.43 24.39
CA PRO A 166 5.57 2.50 24.21
C PRO A 166 5.03 1.08 24.02
N GLN A 167 5.52 0.39 23.00
CA GLN A 167 5.26 -1.04 22.92
C GLN A 167 5.95 -1.73 24.10
N SER A 168 5.24 -2.61 24.79
CA SER A 168 5.84 -3.39 25.86
C SER A 168 6.98 -4.25 25.32
N LYS A 169 8.03 -4.45 26.13
CA LYS A 169 9.16 -5.30 25.73
C LYS A 169 8.73 -6.76 25.51
N ASP A 170 7.60 -7.13 26.03
CA ASP A 170 7.09 -8.51 26.12
C ASP A 170 5.99 -8.80 25.09
N GLY A 171 5.72 -7.87 24.17
CA GLY A 171 4.80 -8.08 23.04
C GLY A 171 3.33 -8.17 23.42
N GLY A 172 2.97 -7.72 24.63
CA GLY A 172 1.58 -7.63 25.11
C GLY A 172 1.02 -6.22 24.95
#